data_d4d6d8b35e831cfe3ad3cb224495196d
#
_entry.id   d4d6d8b35e831cfe3ad3cb224495196d
#
_cell.length_a   1.000
_cell.length_b   1.000
_cell.length_c   1.000
_cell.angle_alpha   90.00
_cell.angle_beta   90.00
_cell.angle_gamma   90.00
#
_symmetry.space_group_name_H-M   'P 1'
#
loop_
_entity.id
_entity.type
_entity.pdbx_description
1 polymer ?
#
loop_
_entity_poly.entity_id
_entity_poly.type
_entity_poly.pdbx_seq_one_letter_code
_entity_poly.pdbx_strand_id
1 'polypeptide(L)'
;MLLAAALLVGSSGAAAAASGPKVTVESRSGIYEVRGQFSTSAPIETTWAVLTDYGGIGSFVSSIEKSDVERRDDGELRVHQVATVGHFPFRITARVALAIHEDSLRYIAFADVSGEDFATYVGSWTLRADSGTTVISYVLDAAPRSAPPGWIARGGMRHTVSEMLAEVRTEIERRIARP
;
A
#
# COMPACT_ATOMS: atom_id res chain seq x y z
N MET A 1 21.97 39.81 -46.90
CA MET A 1 20.71 39.34 -46.29
C MET A 1 20.93 37.93 -45.79
N LEU A 2 21.21 37.77 -44.49
CA LEU A 2 21.37 36.47 -43.85
C LEU A 2 20.08 36.19 -43.05
N LEU A 3 19.38 35.10 -43.42
CA LEU A 3 18.27 34.56 -42.64
C LEU A 3 18.84 33.60 -41.59
N ALA A 4 18.69 33.96 -40.32
CA ALA A 4 18.97 33.05 -39.22
C ALA A 4 17.70 32.19 -38.91
N ALA A 5 17.77 30.90 -39.16
CA ALA A 5 16.74 29.96 -38.76
C ALA A 5 16.96 29.54 -37.31
N ALA A 6 16.07 29.95 -36.40
CA ALA A 6 16.06 29.50 -35.03
C ALA A 6 15.40 28.11 -34.94
N LEU A 7 16.19 27.09 -34.62
CA LEU A 7 15.71 25.76 -34.29
C LEU A 7 15.16 25.78 -32.84
N LEU A 8 13.82 25.73 -32.73
CA LEU A 8 13.13 25.45 -31.48
C LEU A 8 13.26 23.92 -31.19
N VAL A 9 14.19 23.57 -30.28
CA VAL A 9 14.25 22.23 -29.72
C VAL A 9 13.11 22.14 -28.71
N GLY A 10 11.99 21.58 -29.13
CA GLY A 10 10.90 21.23 -28.28
C GLY A 10 11.31 20.02 -27.38
N SER A 11 11.61 20.28 -26.10
CA SER A 11 11.76 19.23 -25.11
C SER A 11 10.41 18.55 -24.88
N SER A 12 10.13 17.49 -25.63
CA SER A 12 9.04 16.57 -25.33
C SER A 12 9.44 15.80 -24.07
N GLY A 13 9.09 16.35 -22.92
CA GLY A 13 9.05 15.58 -21.68
C GLY A 13 8.00 14.48 -21.86
N ALA A 14 8.43 13.29 -22.24
CA ALA A 14 7.59 12.12 -22.20
C ALA A 14 7.22 11.90 -20.71
N ALA A 15 6.01 12.31 -20.33
CA ALA A 15 5.41 11.84 -19.09
C ALA A 15 5.37 10.31 -19.21
N ALA A 16 6.26 9.64 -18.51
CA ALA A 16 6.23 8.18 -18.42
C ALA A 16 4.84 7.82 -17.88
N ALA A 17 4.02 7.22 -18.72
CA ALA A 17 2.71 6.74 -18.33
C ALA A 17 2.94 5.84 -17.11
N ALA A 18 2.49 6.29 -15.95
CA ALA A 18 2.75 5.63 -14.70
C ALA A 18 2.08 4.26 -14.75
N SER A 19 2.89 3.22 -14.96
CA SER A 19 2.42 1.83 -14.93
C SER A 19 1.78 1.56 -13.56
N GLY A 20 0.69 0.78 -13.55
CA GLY A 20 0.02 0.37 -12.31
C GLY A 20 0.97 -0.31 -11.33
N PRO A 21 0.55 -0.52 -10.08
CA PRO A 21 1.35 -1.21 -9.06
C PRO A 21 1.81 -2.58 -9.56
N LYS A 22 3.07 -2.91 -9.30
CA LYS A 22 3.61 -4.24 -9.56
C LYS A 22 3.46 -5.06 -8.28
N VAL A 23 2.80 -6.21 -8.33
CA VAL A 23 2.60 -7.09 -7.18
C VAL A 23 3.00 -8.51 -7.52
N THR A 24 3.82 -9.11 -6.65
CA THR A 24 4.16 -10.53 -6.67
C THR A 24 3.68 -11.20 -5.39
N VAL A 25 3.25 -12.45 -5.49
CA VAL A 25 2.89 -13.28 -4.34
C VAL A 25 3.51 -14.65 -4.52
N GLU A 26 4.39 -15.01 -3.59
CA GLU A 26 4.95 -16.34 -3.47
C GLU A 26 4.32 -17.05 -2.26
N SER A 27 4.40 -18.38 -2.22
CA SER A 27 3.94 -19.14 -1.07
C SER A 27 4.97 -20.21 -0.73
N ARG A 28 5.41 -20.19 0.53
CA ARG A 28 6.37 -21.15 1.08
C ARG A 28 5.89 -21.61 2.45
N SER A 29 5.76 -22.90 2.65
CA SER A 29 5.39 -23.50 3.94
C SER A 29 4.15 -22.87 4.60
N GLY A 30 3.14 -22.50 3.80
CA GLY A 30 1.90 -21.89 4.31
C GLY A 30 1.97 -20.37 4.57
N ILE A 31 3.13 -19.74 4.36
CA ILE A 31 3.29 -18.30 4.41
C ILE A 31 3.19 -17.75 2.99
N TYR A 32 2.42 -16.69 2.81
CA TYR A 32 2.33 -15.91 1.58
C TYR A 32 3.23 -14.69 1.69
N GLU A 33 4.29 -14.66 0.89
CA GLU A 33 5.21 -13.53 0.76
C GLU A 33 4.68 -12.60 -0.34
N VAL A 34 4.25 -11.42 0.03
CA VAL A 34 3.72 -10.40 -0.88
C VAL A 34 4.72 -9.27 -1.01
N ARG A 35 5.01 -8.87 -2.23
CA ARG A 35 5.83 -7.68 -2.53
C ARG A 35 5.09 -6.81 -3.52
N GLY A 36 4.94 -5.55 -3.20
CA GLY A 36 4.30 -4.56 -4.03
C GLY A 36 5.18 -3.33 -4.23
N GLN A 37 5.05 -2.66 -5.37
CA GLN A 37 5.76 -1.41 -5.63
C GLN A 37 4.98 -0.54 -6.61
N PHE A 38 4.99 0.76 -6.35
CA PHE A 38 4.55 1.79 -7.29
C PHE A 38 5.35 3.08 -7.09
N SER A 39 5.21 4.01 -8.03
CA SER A 39 5.80 5.34 -7.93
C SER A 39 4.75 6.41 -8.17
N THR A 40 4.96 7.58 -7.58
CA THR A 40 4.12 8.77 -7.75
C THR A 40 5.00 10.01 -7.91
N SER A 41 4.48 11.06 -8.55
CA SER A 41 5.12 12.39 -8.58
C SER A 41 4.85 13.21 -7.32
N ALA A 42 4.11 12.67 -6.35
CA ALA A 42 3.84 13.33 -5.08
C ALA A 42 5.10 13.50 -4.24
N PRO A 43 5.20 14.62 -3.50
CA PRO A 43 6.19 14.77 -2.45
C PRO A 43 6.10 13.63 -1.43
N ILE A 44 7.24 13.27 -0.84
CA ILE A 44 7.30 12.18 0.15
C ILE A 44 6.44 12.49 1.38
N GLU A 45 6.29 13.76 1.72
CA GLU A 45 5.46 14.24 2.84
C GLU A 45 3.97 13.96 2.59
N THR A 46 3.48 14.23 1.37
CA THR A 46 2.10 13.91 0.98
C THR A 46 1.86 12.41 0.98
N THR A 47 2.83 11.65 0.46
CA THR A 47 2.77 10.18 0.45
C THR A 47 2.73 9.64 1.87
N TRP A 48 3.58 10.14 2.76
CA TRP A 48 3.61 9.79 4.17
C TRP A 48 2.27 10.08 4.86
N ALA A 49 1.73 11.28 4.66
CA ALA A 49 0.45 11.67 5.25
C ALA A 49 -0.73 10.77 4.82
N VAL A 50 -0.68 10.18 3.61
CA VAL A 50 -1.68 9.19 3.20
C VAL A 50 -1.45 7.84 3.90
N LEU A 51 -0.19 7.36 3.94
CA LEU A 51 0.13 6.06 4.52
C LEU A 51 -0.07 6.01 6.05
N THR A 52 0.04 7.15 6.72
CA THR A 52 -0.18 7.27 8.17
C THR A 52 -1.58 7.73 8.56
N ASP A 53 -2.47 7.91 7.59
CA ASP A 53 -3.89 8.21 7.83
C ASP A 53 -4.65 6.92 8.20
N TYR A 54 -4.21 6.26 9.27
CA TYR A 54 -4.73 4.95 9.67
C TYR A 54 -6.23 4.97 9.94
N GLY A 55 -6.75 6.02 10.58
CA GLY A 55 -8.19 6.16 10.84
C GLY A 55 -9.00 6.44 9.59
N GLY A 56 -8.41 7.11 8.61
CA GLY A 56 -9.05 7.49 7.36
C GLY A 56 -8.96 6.42 6.25
N ILE A 57 -8.14 5.38 6.42
CA ILE A 57 -7.82 4.41 5.36
C ILE A 57 -9.05 3.75 4.75
N GLY A 58 -10.07 3.45 5.53
CA GLY A 58 -11.32 2.85 5.05
C GLY A 58 -12.14 3.76 4.11
N SER A 59 -11.81 5.06 4.04
CA SER A 59 -12.46 5.98 3.10
C SER A 59 -11.90 5.92 1.68
N PHE A 60 -10.72 5.34 1.49
CA PHE A 60 -10.04 5.26 0.19
C PHE A 60 -9.49 3.86 -0.15
N VAL A 61 -9.47 2.91 0.78
CA VAL A 61 -9.14 1.50 0.52
C VAL A 61 -10.40 0.67 0.70
N SER A 62 -10.95 0.23 -0.42
CA SER A 62 -12.27 -0.43 -0.50
C SER A 62 -12.36 -1.76 0.28
N SER A 63 -11.24 -2.45 0.46
CA SER A 63 -11.19 -3.70 1.23
C SER A 63 -11.20 -3.48 2.75
N ILE A 64 -10.97 -2.27 3.25
CA ILE A 64 -10.98 -1.94 4.67
C ILE A 64 -12.36 -1.41 5.08
N GLU A 65 -13.12 -2.22 5.81
CA GLU A 65 -14.46 -1.84 6.29
C GLU A 65 -14.38 -0.93 7.53
N LYS A 66 -13.39 -1.17 8.38
CA LYS A 66 -13.20 -0.44 9.63
C LYS A 66 -11.72 -0.32 9.95
N SER A 67 -11.33 0.86 10.47
CA SER A 67 -9.99 1.10 10.97
C SER A 67 -10.04 2.06 12.14
N ASP A 68 -9.73 1.57 13.33
CA ASP A 68 -9.71 2.33 14.57
C ASP A 68 -8.28 2.46 15.09
N VAL A 69 -7.92 3.64 15.56
CA VAL A 69 -6.58 3.96 16.06
C VAL A 69 -6.61 4.02 17.59
N GLU A 70 -5.72 3.29 18.23
CA GLU A 70 -5.51 3.29 19.68
C GLU A 70 -4.08 3.73 19.98
N ARG A 71 -3.90 4.71 20.88
CA ARG A 71 -2.60 5.00 21.50
C ARG A 71 -2.62 4.44 22.92
N ARG A 72 -1.72 3.52 23.17
CA ARG A 72 -1.59 2.89 24.49
C ARG A 72 -0.80 3.78 25.46
N ASP A 73 -0.93 3.49 26.75
CA ASP A 73 -0.26 4.25 27.82
C ASP A 73 1.27 4.18 27.74
N ASP A 74 1.82 3.12 27.15
CA ASP A 74 3.24 2.93 26.88
C ASP A 74 3.75 3.66 25.62
N GLY A 75 2.85 4.36 24.90
CA GLY A 75 3.13 5.09 23.68
C GLY A 75 3.02 4.25 22.39
N GLU A 76 2.74 2.95 22.51
CA GLU A 76 2.53 2.08 21.33
C GLU A 76 1.33 2.56 20.52
N LEU A 77 1.51 2.67 19.20
CA LEU A 77 0.46 2.93 18.25
C LEU A 77 -0.13 1.58 17.77
N ARG A 78 -1.42 1.39 18.01
CA ARG A 78 -2.14 0.21 17.57
C ARG A 78 -3.29 0.58 16.64
N VAL A 79 -3.44 -0.19 15.55
CA VAL A 79 -4.50 0.01 14.56
C VAL A 79 -5.32 -1.28 14.44
N HIS A 80 -6.59 -1.19 14.81
CA HIS A 80 -7.54 -2.30 14.69
C HIS A 80 -8.25 -2.20 13.34
N GLN A 81 -8.08 -3.21 12.49
CA GLN A 81 -8.68 -3.23 11.17
C GLN A 81 -9.57 -4.45 10.96
N VAL A 82 -10.67 -4.20 10.28
CA VAL A 82 -11.54 -5.22 9.69
C VAL A 82 -11.49 -5.05 8.19
N ALA A 83 -11.00 -6.05 7.50
CA ALA A 83 -10.92 -6.08 6.05
C ALA A 83 -11.81 -7.19 5.49
N THR A 84 -12.51 -6.93 4.39
CA THR A 84 -13.26 -7.93 3.67
C THR A 84 -12.76 -7.99 2.23
N VAL A 85 -12.37 -9.18 1.81
CA VAL A 85 -11.82 -9.47 0.48
C VAL A 85 -12.66 -10.53 -0.24
N GLY A 86 -12.62 -10.50 -1.57
CA GLY A 86 -13.34 -11.43 -2.42
C GLY A 86 -14.75 -10.94 -2.79
N HIS A 87 -15.42 -11.73 -3.63
CA HIS A 87 -16.76 -11.45 -4.15
C HIS A 87 -17.73 -12.57 -3.77
N PHE A 88 -19.01 -12.25 -3.70
CA PHE A 88 -20.03 -13.26 -3.46
C PHE A 88 -19.90 -14.42 -4.48
N PRO A 89 -19.95 -15.70 -4.03
CA PRO A 89 -20.25 -16.15 -2.67
C PRO A 89 -19.02 -16.30 -1.74
N PHE A 90 -17.83 -15.97 -2.17
CA PHE A 90 -16.58 -16.21 -1.44
C PHE A 90 -16.00 -14.93 -0.84
N ARG A 91 -16.73 -14.31 0.09
CA ARG A 91 -16.21 -13.20 0.89
C ARG A 91 -15.50 -13.74 2.13
N ILE A 92 -14.31 -13.19 2.40
CA ILE A 92 -13.52 -13.51 3.59
C ILE A 92 -13.33 -12.22 4.36
N THR A 93 -13.74 -12.20 5.62
CA THR A 93 -13.47 -11.09 6.54
C THR A 93 -12.28 -11.48 7.41
N ALA A 94 -11.33 -10.57 7.53
CA ALA A 94 -10.13 -10.71 8.34
C ALA A 94 -10.03 -9.56 9.34
N ARG A 95 -9.63 -9.88 10.58
CA ARG A 95 -9.41 -8.94 11.68
C ARG A 95 -7.97 -8.97 12.09
N VAL A 96 -7.40 -7.79 12.29
CA VAL A 96 -6.03 -7.63 12.79
C VAL A 96 -5.96 -6.49 13.79
N ALA A 97 -5.07 -6.62 14.78
CA ALA A 97 -4.65 -5.53 15.65
C ALA A 97 -3.16 -5.28 15.39
N LEU A 98 -2.87 -4.26 14.60
CA LEU A 98 -1.52 -3.98 14.14
C LEU A 98 -0.76 -3.12 15.14
N ALA A 99 0.32 -3.62 15.70
CA ALA A 99 1.34 -2.79 16.33
C ALA A 99 2.14 -2.08 15.23
N ILE A 100 2.22 -0.74 15.32
CA ILE A 100 2.84 0.09 14.30
C ILE A 100 4.15 0.68 14.84
N HIS A 101 5.18 0.65 14.00
CA HIS A 101 6.43 1.37 14.23
C HIS A 101 6.74 2.25 13.02
N GLU A 102 7.02 3.53 13.27
CA GLU A 102 7.29 4.54 12.25
C GLU A 102 8.72 5.09 12.34
N ASP A 103 9.41 5.14 11.18
CA ASP A 103 10.57 6.00 10.97
C ASP A 103 10.14 7.06 9.94
N SER A 104 9.91 8.28 10.41
CA SER A 104 9.22 9.34 9.69
C SER A 104 9.75 9.56 8.27
N LEU A 105 8.82 9.63 7.32
CA LEU A 105 9.06 9.80 5.88
C LEU A 105 9.87 8.67 5.21
N ARG A 106 10.13 7.56 5.90
CA ARG A 106 10.99 6.49 5.38
C ARG A 106 10.39 5.10 5.46
N TYR A 107 9.85 4.75 6.63
CA TYR A 107 9.52 3.37 6.91
C TYR A 107 8.37 3.25 7.91
N ILE A 108 7.46 2.34 7.64
CA ILE A 108 6.39 1.94 8.56
C ILE A 108 6.44 0.42 8.64
N ALA A 109 6.68 -0.12 9.83
CA ALA A 109 6.50 -1.54 10.10
C ALA A 109 5.17 -1.79 10.79
N PHE A 110 4.57 -2.93 10.53
CA PHE A 110 3.36 -3.38 11.20
C PHE A 110 3.40 -4.88 11.46
N ALA A 111 2.82 -5.29 12.58
CA ALA A 111 2.66 -6.69 12.93
C ALA A 111 1.33 -6.91 13.63
N ASP A 112 0.59 -7.95 13.25
CA ASP A 112 -0.61 -8.34 13.98
C ASP A 112 -0.23 -8.93 15.34
N VAL A 113 -0.81 -8.38 16.39
CA VAL A 113 -0.65 -8.82 17.78
C VAL A 113 -1.92 -9.46 18.32
N SER A 114 -3.00 -9.52 17.54
CA SER A 114 -4.23 -10.24 17.93
C SER A 114 -4.08 -11.74 17.77
N GLY A 115 -3.46 -12.18 16.69
CA GLY A 115 -3.36 -13.59 16.33
C GLY A 115 -4.73 -14.24 16.03
N GLU A 116 -5.77 -13.46 15.77
CA GLU A 116 -7.12 -13.97 15.53
C GLU A 116 -7.21 -14.75 14.22
N ASP A 117 -7.08 -14.07 13.10
CA ASP A 117 -7.29 -14.64 11.77
C ASP A 117 -5.99 -15.09 11.09
N PHE A 118 -4.83 -14.63 11.62
CA PHE A 118 -3.51 -14.97 11.09
C PHE A 118 -2.61 -15.60 12.17
N ALA A 119 -1.83 -16.60 11.79
CA ALA A 119 -0.70 -17.09 12.58
C ALA A 119 0.52 -16.18 12.43
N THR A 120 0.65 -15.53 11.26
CA THR A 120 1.66 -14.51 10.95
C THR A 120 0.99 -13.46 10.09
N TYR A 121 1.16 -12.19 10.44
CA TYR A 121 0.80 -11.06 9.60
C TYR A 121 1.76 -9.92 9.97
N VAL A 122 2.83 -9.81 9.22
CA VAL A 122 3.91 -8.84 9.46
C VAL A 122 4.34 -8.23 8.14
N GLY A 123 4.55 -6.93 8.13
CA GLY A 123 4.94 -6.27 6.90
C GLY A 123 5.48 -4.87 7.09
N SER A 124 5.70 -4.20 5.98
CA SER A 124 6.23 -2.84 5.98
C SER A 124 5.92 -2.07 4.71
N TRP A 125 5.93 -0.75 4.87
CA TRP A 125 6.03 0.23 3.80
C TRP A 125 7.38 0.90 3.86
N THR A 126 8.00 1.09 2.71
CA THR A 126 9.25 1.86 2.57
C THR A 126 9.04 2.95 1.54
N LEU A 127 9.45 4.18 1.86
CA LEU A 127 9.40 5.33 0.99
C LEU A 127 10.81 5.77 0.64
N ARG A 128 11.02 6.10 -0.63
CA ARG A 128 12.30 6.63 -1.12
C ARG A 128 12.05 7.71 -2.17
N ALA A 129 12.62 8.89 -1.94
CA ALA A 129 12.67 9.92 -2.99
C ALA A 129 13.66 9.51 -4.09
N ASP A 130 13.28 9.67 -5.35
CA ASP A 130 14.10 9.34 -6.52
C ASP A 130 13.81 10.28 -7.69
N SER A 131 14.73 11.20 -7.96
CA SER A 131 14.70 12.08 -9.15
C SER A 131 13.34 12.74 -9.41
N GLY A 132 12.75 13.34 -8.37
CA GLY A 132 11.46 14.05 -8.47
C GLY A 132 10.22 13.14 -8.39
N THR A 133 10.41 11.86 -8.07
CA THR A 133 9.34 10.91 -7.76
C THR A 133 9.51 10.33 -6.37
N THR A 134 8.43 9.84 -5.78
CA THR A 134 8.47 8.99 -4.59
C THR A 134 8.20 7.56 -4.99
N VAL A 135 9.13 6.66 -4.66
CA VAL A 135 8.99 5.21 -4.85
C VAL A 135 8.51 4.62 -3.54
N ILE A 136 7.42 3.86 -3.61
CA ILE A 136 6.78 3.19 -2.49
C ILE A 136 6.92 1.69 -2.68
N SER A 137 7.46 1.00 -1.67
CA SER A 137 7.54 -0.46 -1.63
C SER A 137 6.71 -0.99 -0.47
N TYR A 138 5.98 -2.06 -0.70
CA TYR A 138 5.16 -2.78 0.26
C TYR A 138 5.62 -4.23 0.37
N VAL A 139 5.76 -4.73 1.59
CA VAL A 139 6.08 -6.13 1.89
C VAL A 139 5.09 -6.64 2.92
N LEU A 140 4.60 -7.86 2.74
CA LEU A 140 3.75 -8.54 3.72
C LEU A 140 4.06 -10.03 3.71
N ASP A 141 4.28 -10.60 4.89
CA ASP A 141 4.28 -12.02 5.14
C ASP A 141 3.01 -12.38 5.92
N ALA A 142 2.16 -13.20 5.32
CA ALA A 142 0.87 -13.57 5.89
C ALA A 142 0.66 -15.08 5.89
N ALA A 143 0.28 -15.62 7.05
CA ALA A 143 -0.13 -17.01 7.22
C ALA A 143 -1.56 -17.05 7.81
N PRO A 144 -2.61 -17.05 6.97
CA PRO A 144 -3.98 -17.16 7.43
C PRO A 144 -4.21 -18.47 8.19
N ARG A 145 -4.96 -18.43 9.29
CA ARG A 145 -5.35 -19.65 10.04
C ARG A 145 -6.37 -20.48 9.27
N SER A 146 -7.14 -19.82 8.39
CA SER A 146 -8.08 -20.48 7.48
C SER A 146 -7.90 -19.88 6.11
N ALA A 147 -7.56 -20.70 5.12
CA ALA A 147 -7.33 -20.26 3.75
C ALA A 147 -7.94 -21.26 2.75
N PRO A 148 -8.47 -20.77 1.60
CA PRO A 148 -8.81 -21.63 0.49
C PRO A 148 -7.56 -22.29 -0.12
N PRO A 149 -7.70 -23.28 -1.02
CA PRO A 149 -6.56 -23.89 -1.70
C PRO A 149 -5.57 -22.86 -2.23
N GLY A 150 -4.27 -23.12 -2.07
CA GLY A 150 -3.18 -22.12 -2.22
C GLY A 150 -3.14 -21.36 -3.57
N TRP A 151 -3.63 -21.95 -4.68
CA TRP A 151 -3.70 -21.25 -5.95
C TRP A 151 -4.80 -20.19 -5.99
N ILE A 152 -5.95 -20.42 -5.30
CA ILE A 152 -7.03 -19.44 -5.13
C ILE A 152 -6.54 -18.33 -4.19
N ALA A 153 -5.93 -18.70 -3.06
CA ALA A 153 -5.43 -17.75 -2.08
C ALA A 153 -4.38 -16.81 -2.70
N ARG A 154 -3.41 -17.32 -3.47
CA ARG A 154 -2.41 -16.49 -4.15
C ARG A 154 -3.02 -15.53 -5.15
N GLY A 155 -3.96 -16.00 -5.98
CA GLY A 155 -4.66 -15.17 -6.96
C GLY A 155 -5.45 -14.05 -6.30
N GLY A 156 -6.24 -14.39 -5.29
CA GLY A 156 -7.04 -13.44 -4.51
C GLY A 156 -6.19 -12.42 -3.77
N MET A 157 -5.13 -12.86 -3.10
CA MET A 157 -4.21 -11.96 -2.37
C MET A 157 -3.50 -10.98 -3.31
N ARG A 158 -3.01 -11.46 -4.47
CA ARG A 158 -2.40 -10.58 -5.46
C ARG A 158 -3.39 -9.54 -5.98
N HIS A 159 -4.63 -9.93 -6.27
CA HIS A 159 -5.66 -9.02 -6.72
C HIS A 159 -5.96 -7.94 -5.66
N THR A 160 -6.27 -8.35 -4.43
CA THR A 160 -6.59 -7.44 -3.32
C THR A 160 -5.45 -6.45 -3.05
N VAL A 161 -4.19 -6.92 -3.00
CA VAL A 161 -3.06 -6.03 -2.78
C VAL A 161 -2.83 -5.09 -3.97
N SER A 162 -3.04 -5.55 -5.20
CA SER A 162 -2.93 -4.68 -6.38
C SER A 162 -3.98 -3.57 -6.37
N GLU A 163 -5.22 -3.87 -5.98
CA GLU A 163 -6.29 -2.89 -5.82
C GLU A 163 -5.96 -1.90 -4.69
N MET A 164 -5.59 -2.39 -3.51
CA MET A 164 -5.19 -1.55 -2.38
C MET A 164 -4.07 -0.56 -2.76
N LEU A 165 -3.01 -1.03 -3.42
CA LEU A 165 -1.91 -0.17 -3.84
C LEU A 165 -2.34 0.86 -4.88
N ALA A 166 -3.25 0.51 -5.79
CA ALA A 166 -3.81 1.43 -6.78
C ALA A 166 -4.69 2.49 -6.12
N GLU A 167 -5.50 2.12 -5.14
CA GLU A 167 -6.36 3.02 -4.36
C GLU A 167 -5.53 3.99 -3.51
N VAL A 168 -4.50 3.48 -2.81
CA VAL A 168 -3.54 4.31 -2.06
C VAL A 168 -2.86 5.31 -2.99
N ARG A 169 -2.38 4.88 -4.16
CA ARG A 169 -1.77 5.76 -5.15
C ARG A 169 -2.76 6.84 -5.61
N THR A 170 -3.99 6.46 -5.92
CA THR A 170 -5.05 7.39 -6.35
C THR A 170 -5.32 8.44 -5.27
N GLU A 171 -5.36 8.03 -4.00
CA GLU A 171 -5.54 8.97 -2.89
C GLU A 171 -4.37 9.94 -2.74
N ILE A 172 -3.12 9.47 -2.89
CA ILE A 172 -1.93 10.31 -2.90
C ILE A 172 -2.04 11.37 -4.01
N GLU A 173 -2.36 10.95 -5.23
CA GLU A 173 -2.52 11.84 -6.38
C GLU A 173 -3.68 12.83 -6.19
N ARG A 174 -4.78 12.40 -5.57
CA ARG A 174 -5.91 13.26 -5.23
C ARG A 174 -5.54 14.36 -4.21
N ARG A 175 -4.70 14.04 -3.22
CA ARG A 175 -4.26 15.02 -2.21
C ARG A 175 -3.34 16.09 -2.77
N ILE A 176 -2.59 15.80 -3.82
CA ILE A 176 -1.77 16.83 -4.52
C ILE A 176 -2.67 17.77 -5.35
N ALA A 177 -3.72 17.25 -5.96
CA ALA A 177 -4.60 18.01 -6.84
C ALA A 177 -5.55 18.96 -6.08
N ARG A 178 -5.60 18.89 -4.75
CA ARG A 178 -6.37 19.80 -3.89
C ARG A 178 -5.40 20.69 -3.13
N PRO A 179 -5.18 21.95 -3.60
CA PRO A 179 -4.37 22.93 -2.88
C PRO A 179 -5.01 23.37 -1.57
#